data_2f605286ab645dd1882d289b8b523f6c
#
_entry.id   2f605286ab645dd1882d289b8b523f6c
#
_cell.length_a   1.000
_cell.length_b   1.000
_cell.length_c   1.000
_cell.angle_alpha   90.00
_cell.angle_beta   90.00
_cell.angle_gamma   90.00
#
_symmetry.space_group_name_H-M   'P 1'
#
loop_
_entity.id
_entity.type
_entity.pdbx_description
1 polymer ?
#
loop_
_entity_poly.entity_id
_entity_poly.type
_entity_poly.pdbx_seq_one_letter_code
_entity_poly.pdbx_strand_id
1 'polypeptide(L)'
;MGSQLSSLMATAGTTRDAYTPDGPVAKRIASVTPYFPFKGIPKFYDIGGFLKDPEAFSLVIEVLVERYKNENITSICGLDARGFVLGPPLALALKKPFFMLRKPGKMPNAISSASYDVEYGKREGMCIPRGHPLSPDGPSKSSVVKPGDRVLLVDDLVATGGTLSAGIQLVRGMGATVVECACVVELKMFVDPPADSGLPSRTKTWTELGIADTPVWGLISEDVLQLKGELPEGYKDDGEEH
;
A
#
# COMPACT_ATOMS: atom_id res chain seq x y z
N MET A 1 19.60 -18.71 -7.44
CA MET A 1 18.50 -18.96 -6.49
C MET A 1 17.23 -19.11 -7.31
N GLY A 2 16.78 -20.36 -7.52
CA GLY A 2 15.47 -20.64 -8.10
C GLY A 2 14.44 -20.20 -7.05
N SER A 3 13.53 -19.31 -7.40
CA SER A 3 12.62 -18.73 -6.43
C SER A 3 11.67 -19.80 -5.87
N GLN A 4 11.38 -19.72 -4.59
CA GLN A 4 10.38 -20.60 -3.94
C GLN A 4 9.01 -20.43 -4.57
N LEU A 5 8.72 -19.22 -5.09
CA LEU A 5 7.53 -18.94 -5.88
C LEU A 5 7.47 -19.82 -7.12
N SER A 6 8.58 -19.99 -7.86
CA SER A 6 8.65 -20.91 -9.01
C SER A 6 8.38 -22.34 -8.62
N SER A 7 8.83 -22.79 -7.44
CA SER A 7 8.56 -24.14 -6.95
C SER A 7 7.09 -24.33 -6.53
N LEU A 8 6.51 -23.37 -5.83
CA LEU A 8 5.09 -23.37 -5.43
C LEU A 8 4.14 -23.19 -6.62
N MET A 9 4.55 -22.37 -7.61
CA MET A 9 3.78 -22.20 -8.86
C MET A 9 3.96 -23.36 -9.83
N ALA A 10 5.13 -24.02 -9.87
CA ALA A 10 5.36 -25.20 -10.70
C ALA A 10 4.47 -26.40 -10.27
N THR A 11 4.15 -26.52 -8.99
CA THR A 11 3.17 -27.51 -8.51
C THR A 11 1.73 -27.18 -8.91
N ALA A 12 1.43 -25.90 -9.28
CA ALA A 12 0.12 -25.45 -9.71
C ALA A 12 -0.05 -25.35 -11.25
N GLY A 13 1.01 -25.60 -12.02
CA GLY A 13 0.99 -25.82 -13.49
C GLY A 13 0.42 -24.68 -14.30
N THR A 14 0.95 -23.42 -14.22
CA THR A 14 0.76 -22.40 -15.27
C THR A 14 1.36 -21.01 -14.99
N THR A 15 1.57 -20.24 -16.00
CA THR A 15 1.76 -18.83 -16.32
C THR A 15 1.14 -17.78 -15.35
N ARG A 16 1.26 -16.49 -15.67
CA ARG A 16 0.79 -15.29 -14.96
C ARG A 16 -0.56 -15.38 -14.21
N ASP A 17 -1.39 -16.37 -14.54
CA ASP A 17 -2.70 -16.66 -13.93
C ASP A 17 -2.61 -17.53 -12.64
N ALA A 18 -1.43 -17.91 -12.21
CA ALA A 18 -1.27 -18.89 -11.12
C ALA A 18 -1.35 -18.30 -9.71
N TYR A 19 -1.18 -16.98 -9.52
CA TYR A 19 -1.34 -16.36 -8.23
C TYR A 19 -2.77 -15.85 -8.02
N THR A 20 -3.42 -16.36 -6.96
CA THR A 20 -4.70 -15.84 -6.50
C THR A 20 -4.58 -15.39 -5.03
N PRO A 21 -5.30 -14.32 -4.62
CA PRO A 21 -5.23 -13.79 -3.25
C PRO A 21 -5.73 -14.76 -2.16
N ASP A 22 -6.29 -15.90 -2.54
CA ASP A 22 -6.78 -17.00 -1.70
C ASP A 22 -6.05 -18.32 -1.95
N GLY A 23 -5.07 -18.31 -2.87
CA GLY A 23 -4.30 -19.47 -3.28
C GLY A 23 -3.26 -19.96 -2.26
N PRO A 24 -2.48 -20.99 -2.61
CA PRO A 24 -1.50 -21.58 -1.70
C PRO A 24 -0.44 -20.60 -1.18
N VAL A 25 0.05 -19.72 -2.04
CA VAL A 25 1.05 -18.68 -1.67
C VAL A 25 0.43 -17.69 -0.70
N ALA A 26 -0.78 -17.18 -0.98
CA ALA A 26 -1.50 -16.27 -0.10
C ALA A 26 -1.74 -16.92 1.28
N LYS A 27 -2.17 -18.18 1.31
CA LYS A 27 -2.37 -18.95 2.56
C LYS A 27 -1.09 -19.14 3.36
N ARG A 28 0.06 -19.35 2.68
CA ARG A 28 1.36 -19.43 3.36
C ARG A 28 1.72 -18.12 4.05
N ILE A 29 1.52 -16.98 3.38
CA ILE A 29 1.78 -15.66 3.98
C ILE A 29 0.77 -15.40 5.11
N ALA A 30 -0.51 -15.69 4.89
CA ALA A 30 -1.57 -15.50 5.88
C ALA A 30 -1.34 -16.32 7.16
N SER A 31 -0.72 -17.50 7.06
CA SER A 31 -0.45 -18.37 8.22
C SER A 31 0.52 -17.76 9.25
N VAL A 32 1.24 -16.70 8.88
CA VAL A 32 2.16 -15.97 9.75
C VAL A 32 1.79 -14.47 9.88
N THR A 33 0.63 -14.07 9.39
CA THR A 33 0.13 -12.69 9.47
C THR A 33 -1.04 -12.63 10.45
N PRO A 34 -0.80 -12.31 11.73
CA PRO A 34 -1.87 -12.25 12.73
C PRO A 34 -2.73 -11.00 12.57
N TYR A 35 -3.96 -11.07 13.09
CA TYR A 35 -4.78 -9.89 13.29
C TYR A 35 -5.05 -9.64 14.78
N PHE A 36 -5.28 -8.37 15.11
CA PHE A 36 -5.64 -7.89 16.44
C PHE A 36 -6.80 -6.89 16.33
N PRO A 37 -7.65 -6.71 17.33
CA PRO A 37 -8.48 -5.51 17.43
C PRO A 37 -7.56 -4.30 17.66
N PHE A 38 -7.77 -3.21 16.92
CA PHE A 38 -6.94 -2.02 17.02
C PHE A 38 -7.70 -0.77 16.57
N LYS A 39 -7.82 0.23 17.43
CA LYS A 39 -8.48 1.53 17.16
C LYS A 39 -9.87 1.36 16.53
N GLY A 40 -10.68 0.49 17.10
CA GLY A 40 -12.03 0.20 16.64
C GLY A 40 -12.13 -0.67 15.38
N ILE A 41 -11.02 -1.11 14.81
CA ILE A 41 -10.98 -2.08 13.71
C ILE A 41 -10.90 -3.49 14.31
N PRO A 42 -11.92 -4.35 14.12
CA PRO A 42 -11.95 -5.68 14.75
C PRO A 42 -10.81 -6.60 14.29
N LYS A 43 -10.36 -6.44 13.06
CA LYS A 43 -9.28 -7.20 12.44
C LYS A 43 -8.28 -6.25 11.78
N PHE A 44 -7.34 -5.77 12.55
CA PHE A 44 -6.18 -5.06 12.04
C PHE A 44 -5.04 -6.07 11.81
N TYR A 45 -4.62 -6.25 10.58
CA TYR A 45 -3.62 -7.24 10.19
C TYR A 45 -2.21 -6.70 10.41
N ASP A 46 -1.42 -7.41 11.22
CA ASP A 46 -0.05 -7.02 11.55
C ASP A 46 0.95 -7.67 10.60
N ILE A 47 1.55 -6.85 9.75
CA ILE A 47 2.60 -7.30 8.83
C ILE A 47 3.88 -7.73 9.54
N GLY A 48 4.07 -7.35 10.81
CA GLY A 48 5.20 -7.80 11.63
C GLY A 48 5.32 -9.33 11.68
N GLY A 49 4.23 -10.04 11.51
CA GLY A 49 4.21 -11.49 11.43
C GLY A 49 5.05 -12.03 10.26
N PHE A 50 4.70 -11.67 9.03
CA PHE A 50 5.46 -12.15 7.87
C PHE A 50 6.85 -11.49 7.74
N LEU A 51 7.05 -10.30 8.29
CA LEU A 51 8.38 -9.65 8.29
C LEU A 51 9.41 -10.43 9.14
N LYS A 52 8.96 -11.16 10.16
CA LYS A 52 9.81 -12.04 10.97
C LYS A 52 10.12 -13.38 10.29
N ASP A 53 9.40 -13.71 9.24
CA ASP A 53 9.57 -14.94 8.47
C ASP A 53 10.18 -14.60 7.10
N PRO A 54 11.50 -14.84 6.91
CA PRO A 54 12.18 -14.44 5.66
C PRO A 54 11.61 -15.09 4.41
N GLU A 55 11.04 -16.30 4.52
CA GLU A 55 10.41 -17.00 3.40
C GLU A 55 9.08 -16.32 3.03
N ALA A 56 8.23 -16.03 4.01
CA ALA A 56 6.97 -15.33 3.78
C ALA A 56 7.18 -13.92 3.24
N PHE A 57 8.18 -13.19 3.76
CA PHE A 57 8.52 -11.86 3.26
C PHE A 57 9.05 -11.93 1.81
N SER A 58 9.90 -12.92 1.49
CA SER A 58 10.34 -13.15 0.11
C SER A 58 9.16 -13.39 -0.82
N LEU A 59 8.21 -14.25 -0.42
CA LEU A 59 6.99 -14.52 -1.21
C LEU A 59 6.17 -13.25 -1.47
N VAL A 60 6.01 -12.37 -0.47
CA VAL A 60 5.30 -11.08 -0.66
C VAL A 60 5.98 -10.26 -1.76
N ILE A 61 7.30 -10.11 -1.70
CA ILE A 61 8.04 -9.34 -2.70
C ILE A 61 8.01 -10.03 -4.08
N GLU A 62 8.15 -11.35 -4.14
CA GLU A 62 8.11 -12.10 -5.40
C GLU A 62 6.75 -11.97 -6.10
N VAL A 63 5.65 -12.03 -5.36
CA VAL A 63 4.29 -11.82 -5.90
C VAL A 63 4.14 -10.42 -6.47
N LEU A 64 4.59 -9.40 -5.74
CA LEU A 64 4.57 -8.01 -6.21
C LEU A 64 5.42 -7.83 -7.46
N VAL A 65 6.63 -8.40 -7.50
CA VAL A 65 7.52 -8.36 -8.67
C VAL A 65 6.85 -9.02 -9.87
N GLU A 66 6.28 -10.20 -9.69
CA GLU A 66 5.62 -10.94 -10.78
C GLU A 66 4.45 -10.14 -11.36
N ARG A 67 3.65 -9.51 -10.51
CA ARG A 67 2.53 -8.68 -10.92
C ARG A 67 2.97 -7.45 -11.74
N TYR A 68 4.02 -6.75 -11.29
CA TYR A 68 4.36 -5.43 -11.84
C TYR A 68 5.51 -5.40 -12.83
N LYS A 69 6.25 -6.49 -13.04
CA LYS A 69 7.43 -6.52 -13.94
C LYS A 69 7.14 -6.08 -15.38
N ASN A 70 5.90 -6.20 -15.86
CA ASN A 70 5.49 -5.87 -17.23
C ASN A 70 4.52 -4.68 -17.30
N GLU A 71 4.26 -3.95 -16.20
CA GLU A 71 3.23 -2.90 -16.14
C GLU A 71 3.73 -1.51 -16.57
N ASN A 72 4.93 -1.41 -17.15
CA ASN A 72 5.54 -0.14 -17.57
C ASN A 72 5.57 0.93 -16.47
N ILE A 73 5.82 0.50 -15.22
CA ILE A 73 5.99 1.40 -14.07
C ILE A 73 7.29 2.17 -14.23
N THR A 74 7.25 3.49 -14.02
CA THR A 74 8.46 4.35 -14.06
C THR A 74 9.07 4.54 -12.68
N SER A 75 8.25 4.53 -11.61
CA SER A 75 8.70 4.68 -10.24
C SER A 75 7.73 4.04 -9.24
N ILE A 76 8.22 3.75 -8.04
CA ILE A 76 7.48 3.16 -6.94
C ILE A 76 7.47 4.15 -5.78
N CYS A 77 6.31 4.34 -5.20
CA CYS A 77 6.06 5.23 -4.09
C CYS A 77 5.57 4.44 -2.87
N GLY A 78 6.27 4.54 -1.75
CA GLY A 78 5.81 4.00 -0.47
C GLY A 78 5.12 5.05 0.38
N LEU A 79 4.05 4.65 1.09
CA LEU A 79 3.35 5.52 2.03
C LEU A 79 3.90 5.36 3.46
N ASP A 80 3.91 6.44 4.22
CA ASP A 80 4.38 6.49 5.63
C ASP A 80 3.44 5.70 6.55
N ALA A 81 3.92 4.64 7.22
CA ALA A 81 5.30 4.22 7.38
C ALA A 81 5.57 2.84 6.75
N ARG A 82 4.58 1.96 6.66
CA ARG A 82 4.78 0.54 6.32
C ARG A 82 4.99 0.30 4.84
N GLY A 83 4.52 1.20 3.97
CA GLY A 83 4.90 1.22 2.57
C GLY A 83 6.41 1.39 2.33
N PHE A 84 7.15 1.92 3.33
CA PHE A 84 8.62 2.02 3.27
C PHE A 84 9.34 0.69 3.53
N VAL A 85 8.64 -0.30 4.05
CA VAL A 85 9.19 -1.64 4.24
C VAL A 85 9.06 -2.46 2.95
N LEU A 86 7.94 -2.31 2.26
CA LEU A 86 7.61 -3.10 1.05
C LEU A 86 8.15 -2.46 -0.24
N GLY A 87 8.09 -1.13 -0.32
CA GLY A 87 8.45 -0.38 -1.53
C GLY A 87 9.92 -0.54 -1.95
N PRO A 88 10.91 -0.32 -1.08
CA PRO A 88 12.32 -0.43 -1.43
C PRO A 88 12.75 -1.79 -1.97
N PRO A 89 12.44 -2.95 -1.35
CA PRO A 89 12.81 -4.24 -1.92
C PRO A 89 12.14 -4.49 -3.28
N LEU A 90 10.87 -4.08 -3.45
CA LEU A 90 10.19 -4.15 -4.73
C LEU A 90 10.88 -3.26 -5.79
N ALA A 91 11.25 -2.04 -5.42
CA ALA A 91 11.93 -1.10 -6.33
C ALA A 91 13.29 -1.62 -6.78
N LEU A 92 14.07 -2.20 -5.88
CA LEU A 92 15.35 -2.83 -6.20
C LEU A 92 15.17 -4.01 -7.15
N ALA A 93 14.20 -4.88 -6.88
CA ALA A 93 13.92 -6.05 -7.70
C ALA A 93 13.46 -5.66 -9.13
N LEU A 94 12.62 -4.63 -9.24
CA LEU A 94 12.15 -4.11 -10.54
C LEU A 94 13.13 -3.12 -11.21
N LYS A 95 14.22 -2.75 -10.53
CA LYS A 95 15.19 -1.73 -10.98
C LYS A 95 14.51 -0.40 -11.30
N LYS A 96 13.64 0.05 -10.40
CA LYS A 96 12.89 1.31 -10.52
C LYS A 96 13.26 2.27 -9.40
N PRO A 97 13.20 3.59 -9.64
CA PRO A 97 13.33 4.59 -8.59
C PRO A 97 12.27 4.38 -7.50
N PHE A 98 12.65 4.67 -6.25
CA PHE A 98 11.73 4.68 -5.11
C PHE A 98 11.68 6.08 -4.49
N PHE A 99 10.51 6.53 -4.09
CA PHE A 99 10.33 7.72 -3.28
C PHE A 99 9.28 7.53 -2.20
N MET A 100 9.33 8.37 -1.19
CA MET A 100 8.46 8.30 -0.03
C MET A 100 7.39 9.38 -0.10
N LEU A 101 6.14 9.02 0.22
CA LEU A 101 5.11 9.95 0.64
C LEU A 101 5.05 9.96 2.16
N ARG A 102 5.12 11.16 2.75
CA ARG A 102 5.17 11.31 4.20
C ARG A 102 4.13 12.32 4.69
N LYS A 103 3.77 12.19 5.95
CA LYS A 103 2.94 13.19 6.63
C LYS A 103 3.65 14.56 6.68
N PRO A 104 2.90 15.68 6.71
CA PRO A 104 3.48 17.02 6.83
C PRO A 104 4.45 17.13 7.99
N GLY A 105 5.53 17.93 7.81
CA GLY A 105 6.57 18.11 8.83
C GLY A 105 7.58 16.97 8.98
N LYS A 106 7.42 15.86 8.26
CA LYS A 106 8.33 14.70 8.31
C LYS A 106 9.39 14.68 7.20
N MET A 107 9.37 15.66 6.30
CA MET A 107 10.27 15.69 5.13
C MET A 107 10.75 17.12 4.87
N PRO A 108 12.08 17.36 4.79
CA PRO A 108 12.63 18.61 4.29
C PRO A 108 12.40 18.70 2.77
N ASN A 109 12.36 19.91 2.22
CA ASN A 109 12.23 20.14 0.77
C ASN A 109 11.08 19.35 0.13
N ALA A 110 9.87 19.53 0.66
CA ALA A 110 8.67 18.82 0.23
C ALA A 110 7.67 19.71 -0.51
N ILE A 111 6.86 19.08 -1.35
CA ILE A 111 5.61 19.63 -1.88
C ILE A 111 4.48 18.94 -1.09
N SER A 112 3.58 19.71 -0.51
CA SER A 112 2.44 19.19 0.24
C SER A 112 1.21 19.16 -0.64
N SER A 113 0.36 18.13 -0.46
CA SER A 113 -1.02 18.22 -0.91
C SER A 113 -1.75 19.27 -0.09
N ALA A 114 -2.75 19.91 -0.66
CA ALA A 114 -3.67 20.69 0.14
C ALA A 114 -4.34 19.78 1.19
N SER A 115 -4.33 20.21 2.45
CA SER A 115 -5.21 19.61 3.45
C SER A 115 -6.64 20.07 3.12
N TYR A 116 -7.59 19.14 3.12
CA TYR A 116 -9.00 19.49 2.93
C TYR A 116 -9.83 18.92 4.08
N ASP A 117 -10.83 19.70 4.46
CA ASP A 117 -11.79 19.30 5.46
C ASP A 117 -12.77 18.30 4.81
N VAL A 118 -13.04 17.20 5.49
CA VAL A 118 -14.10 16.25 5.15
C VAL A 118 -15.11 16.19 6.28
N GLU A 119 -16.35 15.77 5.99
CA GLU A 119 -17.44 15.69 6.98
C GLU A 119 -17.07 14.95 8.27
N TYR A 120 -16.03 14.12 8.27
CA TYR A 120 -15.58 13.30 9.41
C TYR A 120 -14.18 13.68 9.95
N GLY A 121 -13.75 14.94 9.82
CA GLY A 121 -12.49 15.45 10.37
C GLY A 121 -11.47 15.95 9.35
N LYS A 122 -10.40 16.57 9.84
CA LYS A 122 -9.29 17.03 8.99
C LYS A 122 -8.51 15.82 8.48
N ARG A 123 -8.44 15.64 7.16
CA ARG A 123 -7.47 14.72 6.58
C ARG A 123 -6.10 15.37 6.59
N GLU A 124 -5.14 14.69 7.19
CA GLU A 124 -3.74 15.07 7.07
C GLU A 124 -3.32 14.92 5.60
N GLY A 125 -2.83 16.01 5.01
CA GLY A 125 -2.23 15.97 3.68
C GLY A 125 -0.99 15.07 3.67
N MET A 126 -0.50 14.76 2.48
CA MET A 126 0.77 14.07 2.29
C MET A 126 1.79 15.00 1.63
N CYS A 127 3.06 14.69 1.84
CA CYS A 127 4.18 15.41 1.24
C CYS A 127 4.99 14.48 0.34
N ILE A 128 5.41 15.02 -0.81
CA ILE A 128 6.29 14.35 -1.77
C ILE A 128 7.62 15.11 -1.85
N PRO A 129 8.79 14.45 -2.02
CA PRO A 129 10.05 15.14 -2.21
C PRO A 129 10.02 16.04 -3.46
N ARG A 130 10.45 17.30 -3.31
CA ARG A 130 10.51 18.26 -4.44
C ARG A 130 11.59 17.90 -5.48
N GLY A 131 12.50 17.01 -5.14
CA GLY A 131 13.72 16.75 -5.92
C GLY A 131 14.92 17.54 -5.41
N HIS A 132 16.11 17.19 -5.90
CA HIS A 132 17.36 17.80 -5.42
C HIS A 132 17.73 19.03 -6.26
N PRO A 133 17.94 20.23 -5.66
CA PRO A 133 18.25 21.44 -6.40
C PRO A 133 19.60 21.41 -7.12
N LEU A 134 20.48 20.48 -6.75
CA LEU A 134 21.81 20.29 -7.35
C LEU A 134 21.84 19.20 -8.44
N SER A 135 20.67 18.78 -8.95
CA SER A 135 20.66 17.87 -10.10
C SER A 135 21.35 18.54 -11.31
N PRO A 136 22.24 17.84 -12.03
CA PRO A 136 22.88 18.36 -13.24
C PRO A 136 21.90 18.86 -14.29
N ASP A 137 20.68 18.37 -14.26
CA ASP A 137 19.60 18.72 -15.19
C ASP A 137 18.82 19.98 -14.80
N GLY A 138 19.15 20.61 -13.68
CA GLY A 138 18.49 21.82 -13.16
C GLY A 138 17.25 21.52 -12.30
N PRO A 139 16.72 22.54 -11.59
CA PRO A 139 15.67 22.37 -10.57
C PRO A 139 14.34 21.81 -11.10
N SER A 140 13.98 22.15 -12.34
CA SER A 140 12.75 21.68 -12.98
C SER A 140 12.80 20.22 -13.45
N LYS A 141 14.03 19.66 -13.62
CA LYS A 141 14.26 18.27 -14.04
C LYS A 141 14.55 17.33 -12.86
N SER A 142 14.70 17.88 -11.65
CA SER A 142 15.06 17.13 -10.46
C SER A 142 13.85 16.61 -9.67
N SER A 143 12.62 16.83 -10.15
CA SER A 143 11.43 16.28 -9.50
C SER A 143 11.48 14.75 -9.48
N VAL A 144 11.11 14.15 -8.33
CA VAL A 144 11.03 12.69 -8.19
C VAL A 144 9.91 12.08 -9.04
N VAL A 145 8.91 12.90 -9.39
CA VAL A 145 7.81 12.55 -10.28
C VAL A 145 7.74 13.61 -11.37
N LYS A 146 7.57 13.18 -12.62
CA LYS A 146 7.50 14.04 -13.81
C LYS A 146 6.18 13.82 -14.54
N PRO A 147 5.71 14.79 -15.31
CA PRO A 147 4.57 14.58 -16.20
C PRO A 147 4.79 13.37 -17.11
N GLY A 148 3.77 12.52 -17.20
CA GLY A 148 3.82 11.27 -17.96
C GLY A 148 4.40 10.07 -17.22
N ASP A 149 4.92 10.24 -16.00
CA ASP A 149 5.34 9.10 -15.17
C ASP A 149 4.16 8.18 -14.83
N ARG A 150 4.49 6.91 -14.63
CA ARG A 150 3.57 5.84 -14.25
C ARG A 150 3.97 5.30 -12.87
N VAL A 151 3.27 5.75 -11.85
CA VAL A 151 3.64 5.52 -10.44
C VAL A 151 2.82 4.38 -9.85
N LEU A 152 3.48 3.43 -9.19
CA LEU A 152 2.86 2.43 -8.32
C LEU A 152 2.88 2.95 -6.88
N LEU A 153 1.72 3.09 -6.24
CA LEU A 153 1.64 3.36 -4.81
C LEU A 153 1.64 2.05 -4.02
N VAL A 154 2.42 1.99 -2.93
CA VAL A 154 2.56 0.77 -2.11
C VAL A 154 2.32 1.09 -0.64
N ASP A 155 1.45 0.29 -0.01
CA ASP A 155 1.23 0.32 1.44
C ASP A 155 1.03 -1.12 1.96
N ASP A 156 0.90 -1.30 3.27
CA ASP A 156 0.61 -2.60 3.86
C ASP A 156 -0.88 -2.91 3.89
N LEU A 157 -1.68 -1.93 4.28
CA LEU A 157 -3.10 -2.09 4.51
C LEU A 157 -3.88 -0.89 3.98
N VAL A 158 -4.98 -1.17 3.28
CA VAL A 158 -5.91 -0.14 2.84
C VAL A 158 -7.25 -0.30 3.57
N ALA A 159 -7.56 0.67 4.42
CA ALA A 159 -8.86 0.81 5.08
C ALA A 159 -9.75 1.83 4.33
N THR A 160 -9.97 2.99 4.90
CA THR A 160 -10.78 4.06 4.30
C THR A 160 -10.15 4.70 3.05
N GLY A 161 -8.87 4.43 2.79
CA GLY A 161 -8.13 4.97 1.65
C GLY A 161 -7.77 6.46 1.75
N GLY A 162 -7.87 7.07 2.94
CA GLY A 162 -7.56 8.49 3.13
C GLY A 162 -6.12 8.85 2.77
N THR A 163 -5.15 8.08 3.25
CA THR A 163 -3.73 8.27 2.94
C THR A 163 -3.45 8.08 1.45
N LEU A 164 -4.03 7.03 0.85
CA LEU A 164 -3.91 6.77 -0.58
C LEU A 164 -4.50 7.91 -1.42
N SER A 165 -5.69 8.43 -1.05
CA SER A 165 -6.34 9.51 -1.81
C SER A 165 -5.46 10.76 -1.88
N ALA A 166 -4.80 11.12 -0.77
CA ALA A 166 -3.84 12.23 -0.75
C ALA A 166 -2.63 11.96 -1.66
N GLY A 167 -2.12 10.72 -1.64
CA GLY A 167 -1.02 10.30 -2.52
C GLY A 167 -1.40 10.31 -4.01
N ILE A 168 -2.58 9.81 -4.36
CA ILE A 168 -3.09 9.81 -5.73
C ILE A 168 -3.21 11.25 -6.25
N GLN A 169 -3.82 12.14 -5.47
CA GLN A 169 -3.99 13.54 -5.84
C GLN A 169 -2.65 14.26 -6.03
N LEU A 170 -1.66 14.00 -5.15
CA LEU A 170 -0.30 14.55 -5.29
C LEU A 170 0.36 14.11 -6.60
N VAL A 171 0.37 12.80 -6.86
CA VAL A 171 0.98 12.24 -8.07
C VAL A 171 0.30 12.78 -9.32
N ARG A 172 -1.03 12.79 -9.37
CA ARG A 172 -1.82 13.33 -10.49
C ARG A 172 -1.61 14.83 -10.66
N GLY A 173 -1.53 15.58 -9.56
CA GLY A 173 -1.24 17.03 -9.57
C GLY A 173 0.13 17.37 -10.17
N MET A 174 1.06 16.42 -10.22
CA MET A 174 2.35 16.55 -10.90
C MET A 174 2.31 16.11 -12.38
N GLY A 175 1.14 15.77 -12.91
CA GLY A 175 0.97 15.33 -14.31
C GLY A 175 1.33 13.87 -14.55
N ALA A 176 1.49 13.07 -13.50
CA ALA A 176 1.75 11.65 -13.57
C ALA A 176 0.46 10.81 -13.40
N THR A 177 0.54 9.53 -13.75
CA THR A 177 -0.55 8.57 -13.59
C THR A 177 -0.24 7.62 -12.45
N VAL A 178 -1.20 7.37 -11.55
CA VAL A 178 -1.14 6.24 -10.62
C VAL A 178 -1.64 5.00 -11.34
N VAL A 179 -0.75 4.02 -11.51
CA VAL A 179 -1.07 2.76 -12.21
C VAL A 179 -2.00 1.90 -11.37
N GLU A 180 -1.66 1.74 -10.11
CA GLU A 180 -2.40 0.97 -9.12
C GLU A 180 -1.95 1.35 -7.71
N CYS A 181 -2.81 1.12 -6.73
CA CYS A 181 -2.46 1.11 -5.32
C CYS A 181 -2.32 -0.34 -4.87
N ALA A 182 -1.10 -0.80 -4.65
CA ALA A 182 -0.81 -2.15 -4.15
C ALA A 182 -0.76 -2.17 -2.63
N CYS A 183 -1.42 -3.13 -2.01
CA CYS A 183 -1.33 -3.38 -0.58
C CYS A 183 -1.24 -4.88 -0.28
N VAL A 184 -0.86 -5.22 0.94
CA VAL A 184 -0.92 -6.62 1.38
C VAL A 184 -2.38 -7.00 1.62
N VAL A 185 -3.12 -6.15 2.34
CA VAL A 185 -4.53 -6.40 2.67
C VAL A 185 -5.40 -5.19 2.36
N GLU A 186 -6.51 -5.39 1.68
CA GLU A 186 -7.57 -4.42 1.51
C GLU A 186 -8.74 -4.77 2.43
N LEU A 187 -9.07 -3.88 3.38
CA LEU A 187 -10.21 -4.06 4.27
C LEU A 187 -11.52 -3.80 3.51
N LYS A 188 -12.22 -4.87 3.15
CA LYS A 188 -13.44 -4.81 2.34
C LYS A 188 -14.58 -4.05 3.00
N MET A 189 -14.63 -4.05 4.33
CA MET A 189 -15.64 -3.33 5.10
C MET A 189 -15.68 -1.82 4.83
N PHE A 190 -14.61 -1.22 4.30
CA PHE A 190 -14.56 0.20 3.96
C PHE A 190 -14.71 0.50 2.47
N VAL A 191 -14.78 -0.51 1.62
CA VAL A 191 -14.90 -0.29 0.17
C VAL A 191 -16.27 0.31 -0.14
N ASP A 192 -17.31 -0.41 0.23
CA ASP A 192 -18.71 -0.01 0.00
C ASP A 192 -19.58 -0.55 1.15
N PRO A 193 -19.48 0.05 2.35
CA PRO A 193 -20.22 -0.39 3.52
C PRO A 193 -21.73 -0.16 3.38
N PRO A 194 -22.57 -0.94 4.06
CA PRO A 194 -24.00 -0.67 4.14
C PRO A 194 -24.28 0.75 4.65
N ALA A 195 -25.31 1.40 4.11
CA ALA A 195 -25.63 2.80 4.44
C ALA A 195 -25.93 3.05 5.93
N ASP A 196 -26.37 2.04 6.63
CA ASP A 196 -26.73 2.06 8.07
C ASP A 196 -25.57 1.66 8.99
N SER A 197 -24.42 1.28 8.42
CA SER A 197 -23.26 0.81 9.19
C SER A 197 -22.54 1.92 9.97
N GLY A 198 -22.72 3.19 9.59
CA GLY A 198 -21.94 4.31 10.12
C GLY A 198 -20.45 4.33 9.68
N LEU A 199 -20.03 3.37 8.84
CA LEU A 199 -18.65 3.32 8.35
C LEU A 199 -18.44 4.25 7.15
N PRO A 200 -17.25 4.87 7.03
CA PRO A 200 -16.92 5.68 5.85
C PRO A 200 -16.77 4.80 4.61
N SER A 201 -17.41 5.18 3.49
CA SER A 201 -17.28 4.51 2.20
C SER A 201 -16.10 5.07 1.41
N ARG A 202 -15.14 4.21 1.06
CA ARG A 202 -14.04 4.58 0.17
C ARG A 202 -14.55 4.88 -1.24
N THR A 203 -15.45 4.08 -1.76
CA THR A 203 -16.04 4.28 -3.09
C THR A 203 -16.70 5.65 -3.21
N LYS A 204 -17.54 6.05 -2.23
CA LYS A 204 -18.16 7.37 -2.19
C LYS A 204 -17.11 8.47 -2.15
N THR A 205 -16.17 8.40 -1.19
CA THR A 205 -15.11 9.40 -1.02
C THR A 205 -14.25 9.56 -2.28
N TRP A 206 -13.84 8.46 -2.90
CA TRP A 206 -12.99 8.51 -4.08
C TRP A 206 -13.74 9.01 -5.33
N THR A 207 -15.05 8.76 -5.41
CA THR A 207 -15.91 9.35 -6.45
C THR A 207 -15.99 10.87 -6.30
N GLU A 208 -16.23 11.37 -5.09
CA GLU A 208 -16.26 12.80 -4.78
C GLU A 208 -14.92 13.50 -5.08
N LEU A 209 -13.80 12.79 -4.89
CA LEU A 209 -12.45 13.28 -5.18
C LEU A 209 -12.04 13.13 -6.66
N GLY A 210 -12.85 12.52 -7.51
CA GLY A 210 -12.53 12.28 -8.93
C GLY A 210 -11.36 11.30 -9.13
N ILE A 211 -11.18 10.34 -8.22
CA ILE A 211 -10.09 9.35 -8.26
C ILE A 211 -10.58 7.90 -8.22
N ALA A 212 -11.88 7.67 -8.37
CA ALA A 212 -12.49 6.34 -8.32
C ALA A 212 -12.02 5.39 -9.43
N ASP A 213 -11.41 5.92 -10.49
CA ASP A 213 -10.78 5.18 -11.58
C ASP A 213 -9.42 4.56 -11.21
N THR A 214 -8.85 4.90 -10.03
CA THR A 214 -7.58 4.34 -9.58
C THR A 214 -7.80 2.94 -8.99
N PRO A 215 -7.23 1.88 -9.56
CA PRO A 215 -7.42 0.54 -9.03
C PRO A 215 -6.67 0.34 -7.71
N VAL A 216 -7.24 -0.49 -6.83
CA VAL A 216 -6.60 -1.02 -5.62
C VAL A 216 -6.47 -2.51 -5.76
N TRP A 217 -5.30 -3.04 -5.44
CA TRP A 217 -5.05 -4.47 -5.43
C TRP A 217 -4.49 -4.93 -4.09
N GLY A 218 -5.23 -5.84 -3.44
CA GLY A 218 -4.80 -6.53 -2.23
C GLY A 218 -4.13 -7.85 -2.56
N LEU A 219 -2.91 -8.05 -2.01
CA LEU A 219 -2.14 -9.28 -2.22
C LEU A 219 -2.83 -10.49 -1.60
N ILE A 220 -3.43 -10.35 -0.41
CA ILE A 220 -4.08 -11.44 0.32
C ILE A 220 -5.56 -11.10 0.52
N SER A 221 -6.44 -12.06 0.23
CA SER A 221 -7.86 -11.96 0.58
C SER A 221 -8.04 -12.05 2.09
N GLU A 222 -8.93 -11.23 2.67
CA GLU A 222 -9.28 -11.31 4.10
C GLU A 222 -9.81 -12.70 4.49
N ASP A 223 -10.40 -13.45 3.55
CA ASP A 223 -10.97 -14.77 3.81
C ASP A 223 -9.95 -15.81 4.27
N VAL A 224 -8.68 -15.65 3.88
CA VAL A 224 -7.60 -16.58 4.27
C VAL A 224 -6.79 -16.07 5.48
N LEU A 225 -7.03 -14.86 5.95
CA LEU A 225 -6.36 -14.22 7.09
C LEU A 225 -7.11 -14.57 8.40
N GLN A 226 -6.90 -15.78 8.91
CA GLN A 226 -7.63 -16.31 10.06
C GLN A 226 -6.77 -16.42 11.34
N LEU A 227 -5.48 -16.08 11.27
CA LEU A 227 -4.59 -16.15 12.43
C LEU A 227 -4.91 -15.00 13.40
N LYS A 228 -5.55 -15.34 14.53
CA LYS A 228 -5.76 -14.38 15.61
C LYS A 228 -4.49 -14.26 16.45
N GLY A 229 -4.02 -13.04 16.66
CA GLY A 229 -2.89 -12.78 17.52
C GLY A 229 -3.26 -12.86 19.00
N GLU A 230 -2.27 -13.18 19.82
CA GLU A 230 -2.41 -13.16 21.27
C GLU A 230 -2.12 -11.76 21.80
N LEU A 231 -3.01 -11.24 22.64
CA LEU A 231 -2.87 -9.94 23.28
C LEU A 231 -2.40 -10.12 24.72
N PRO A 232 -1.62 -9.16 25.28
CA PRO A 232 -1.29 -9.17 26.69
C PRO A 232 -2.52 -9.20 27.59
N GLU A 233 -2.37 -9.83 28.77
CA GLU A 233 -3.44 -9.81 29.78
C GLU A 233 -3.78 -8.36 30.16
N GLY A 234 -5.05 -8.02 30.14
CA GLY A 234 -5.55 -6.67 30.45
C GLY A 234 -5.49 -5.67 29.29
N TYR A 235 -5.09 -6.07 28.07
CA TYR A 235 -5.16 -5.20 26.89
C TYR A 235 -6.58 -4.68 26.65
N LYS A 236 -6.68 -3.37 26.41
CA LYS A 236 -7.92 -2.70 26.01
C LYS A 236 -7.69 -1.96 24.71
N ASP A 237 -8.61 -2.13 23.76
CA ASP A 237 -8.62 -1.34 22.52
C ASP A 237 -9.33 0.00 22.79
N ASP A 238 -8.65 0.88 23.52
CA ASP A 238 -9.15 2.23 23.89
C ASP A 238 -8.71 3.32 22.91
N GLY A 239 -7.97 2.94 21.88
CA GLY A 239 -7.46 3.87 20.86
C GLY A 239 -6.26 4.71 21.30
N GLU A 240 -5.77 4.54 22.53
CA GLU A 240 -4.55 5.18 23.03
C GLU A 240 -3.31 4.38 22.62
N GLU A 241 -2.17 5.08 22.45
CA GLU A 241 -0.87 4.44 22.23
C GLU A 241 -0.31 4.06 23.60
N HIS A 242 -0.12 2.75 23.84
CA HIS A 242 0.54 2.22 25.03
C HIS A 242 2.00 1.92 24.78
#